data_784140e766ce5ccc65487791acfc6615
#
_entry.id   784140e766ce5ccc65487791acfc6615
#
_cell.length_a   1.000
_cell.length_b   1.000
_cell.length_c   1.000
_cell.angle_alpha   90.00
_cell.angle_beta   90.00
_cell.angle_gamma   90.00
#
_symmetry.space_group_name_H-M   'P 1'
#
loop_
_entity.id
_entity.type
_entity.pdbx_description
1 polymer ?
#
loop_
_entity_poly.entity_id
_entity_poly.type
_entity_poly.pdbx_seq_one_letter_code
_entity_poly.pdbx_strand_id
1 'polypeptide(L)'
;MLRVATLNCWLLPHPWPIGSKHKTFRIQMLISALAVSKFDIVALQEIWSEKVFIEMVHNLKEKFPYSHYFHSGFTGSGTCILSRYPIISTLLHRYSLNGFPHHIHRGDWFGGKIVGMAEILFDSYKICFYTTHLHAEYNKENDLYLPHRISQCFEMSQFIRHTCGGADFVILVGDFNLEPTNLGFQLIKNLVPLNDAWECRPNAVDPLYENGTTCERPDNCYTSKCLLKSFPDGKRLDYLMYRSEKTEIKLLNCEYCFDKIPESDLNYSDHLGVSAKFEIKKATTKLDLNVPFAFAFVALVRFTLTLMAGFSFCYGFVGLTIELKALKETKFSMRKIIKNLL
;
A
#
# COMPACT_ATOMS: atom_id res chain seq x y z
N MET A 1 1.54 -22.39 -4.82
CA MET A 1 0.50 -21.65 -4.09
C MET A 1 1.12 -20.40 -3.48
N LEU A 2 0.57 -19.23 -3.73
CA LEU A 2 1.01 -17.95 -3.19
C LEU A 2 -0.08 -17.38 -2.27
N ARG A 3 0.31 -16.94 -1.06
CA ARG A 3 -0.58 -16.29 -0.08
C ARG A 3 -0.08 -14.89 0.22
N VAL A 4 -0.93 -13.93 -0.02
CA VAL A 4 -0.63 -12.50 0.14
C VAL A 4 -1.56 -11.87 1.16
N ALA A 5 -1.07 -10.94 1.95
CA ALA A 5 -1.88 -10.15 2.87
C ALA A 5 -1.48 -8.68 2.87
N THR A 6 -2.42 -7.83 3.22
CA THR A 6 -2.18 -6.40 3.50
C THR A 6 -2.90 -5.99 4.77
N LEU A 7 -2.32 -5.06 5.54
CA LEU A 7 -2.91 -4.48 6.73
C LEU A 7 -2.42 -3.04 6.93
N ASN A 8 -3.34 -2.11 7.09
CA ASN A 8 -3.03 -0.84 7.73
C ASN A 8 -2.93 -1.07 9.26
N CYS A 9 -1.76 -0.85 9.84
CA CYS A 9 -1.44 -1.20 11.23
C CYS A 9 -1.85 -0.14 12.25
N TRP A 10 -2.23 1.04 11.80
CA TRP A 10 -2.58 2.16 12.68
C TRP A 10 -1.54 2.39 13.79
N LEU A 11 -0.28 2.59 13.44
CA LEU A 11 0.82 2.81 14.37
C LEU A 11 1.29 4.27 14.38
N LEU A 12 0.36 5.21 14.57
CA LEU A 12 0.66 6.64 14.61
C LEU A 12 1.80 6.95 15.59
N PRO A 13 2.75 7.85 15.23
CA PRO A 13 3.97 8.08 16.01
C PRO A 13 3.73 8.72 17.38
N HIS A 14 2.64 9.48 17.50
CA HIS A 14 2.33 10.23 18.71
C HIS A 14 1.83 9.35 19.86
N PRO A 15 2.03 9.76 21.14
CA PRO A 15 1.40 9.09 22.28
C PRO A 15 -0.13 9.33 22.26
N TRP A 16 -0.85 8.43 22.92
CA TRP A 16 -2.28 8.64 23.18
C TRP A 16 -2.50 9.94 24.01
N PRO A 17 -3.54 10.78 23.73
CA PRO A 17 -4.67 10.52 22.86
C PRO A 17 -4.50 10.92 21.37
N ILE A 18 -3.38 11.51 20.97
CA ILE A 18 -3.14 11.96 19.59
C ILE A 18 -2.79 10.77 18.69
N GLY A 19 -2.04 9.80 19.23
CA GLY A 19 -1.65 8.58 18.52
C GLY A 19 -2.62 7.43 18.72
N SER A 20 -2.20 6.24 18.29
CA SER A 20 -3.00 5.02 18.34
C SER A 20 -2.95 4.33 19.71
N LYS A 21 -4.10 3.74 20.10
CA LYS A 21 -4.22 2.99 21.36
C LYS A 21 -3.45 1.65 21.34
N HIS A 22 -2.98 1.22 22.50
CA HIS A 22 -2.35 -0.08 22.75
C HIS A 22 -1.22 -0.45 21.79
N LYS A 23 -0.51 0.56 21.24
CA LYS A 23 0.45 0.41 20.13
C LYS A 23 1.49 -0.69 20.38
N THR A 24 2.18 -0.67 21.52
CA THR A 24 3.23 -1.66 21.83
C THR A 24 2.68 -3.08 21.90
N PHE A 25 1.55 -3.27 22.56
CA PHE A 25 0.89 -4.57 22.65
C PHE A 25 0.48 -5.09 21.27
N ARG A 26 -0.17 -4.25 20.45
CA ARG A 26 -0.59 -4.61 19.08
C ARG A 26 0.58 -4.98 18.17
N ILE A 27 1.70 -4.27 18.28
CA ILE A 27 2.94 -4.59 17.53
C ILE A 27 3.43 -5.99 17.90
N GLN A 28 3.54 -6.29 19.20
CA GLN A 28 4.02 -7.60 19.68
C GLN A 28 3.10 -8.74 19.22
N MET A 29 1.79 -8.55 19.34
CA MET A 29 0.81 -9.53 18.91
C MET A 29 0.80 -9.71 17.38
N LEU A 30 0.97 -8.64 16.61
CA LEU A 30 1.10 -8.72 15.15
C LEU A 30 2.36 -9.47 14.73
N ILE A 31 3.50 -9.20 15.36
CA ILE A 31 4.74 -9.97 15.13
C ILE A 31 4.52 -11.45 15.40
N SER A 32 3.90 -11.79 16.54
CA SER A 32 3.61 -13.19 16.90
C SER A 32 2.68 -13.85 15.88
N ALA A 33 1.63 -13.16 15.46
CA ALA A 33 0.70 -13.67 14.46
C ALA A 33 1.35 -13.87 13.08
N LEU A 34 2.20 -12.94 12.67
CA LEU A 34 2.96 -13.03 11.41
C LEU A 34 3.95 -14.20 11.43
N ALA A 35 4.63 -14.45 12.55
CA ALA A 35 5.60 -15.54 12.69
C ALA A 35 4.99 -16.92 12.41
N VAL A 36 3.75 -17.15 12.87
CA VAL A 36 3.03 -18.42 12.69
C VAL A 36 2.10 -18.44 11.47
N SER A 37 1.97 -17.31 10.78
CA SER A 37 1.07 -17.16 9.62
C SER A 37 1.49 -18.07 8.46
N LYS A 38 0.56 -18.30 7.52
CA LYS A 38 0.85 -19.00 6.26
C LYS A 38 1.12 -18.06 5.11
N PHE A 39 1.27 -16.76 5.37
CA PHE A 39 1.51 -15.76 4.32
C PHE A 39 2.92 -15.87 3.75
N ASP A 40 3.02 -15.59 2.48
CA ASP A 40 4.26 -15.58 1.71
C ASP A 40 4.77 -14.16 1.46
N ILE A 41 3.83 -13.20 1.25
CA ILE A 41 4.13 -11.78 1.09
C ILE A 41 3.11 -10.99 1.91
N VAL A 42 3.58 -10.02 2.68
CA VAL A 42 2.73 -9.14 3.50
C VAL A 42 3.14 -7.69 3.24
N ALA A 43 2.16 -6.84 2.92
CA ALA A 43 2.34 -5.40 2.86
C ALA A 43 1.67 -4.74 4.07
N LEU A 44 2.41 -3.85 4.72
CA LEU A 44 1.93 -3.14 5.90
C LEU A 44 1.96 -1.64 5.65
N GLN A 45 0.91 -0.94 6.09
CA GLN A 45 0.81 0.51 6.05
C GLN A 45 0.82 1.05 7.49
N GLU A 46 1.10 2.32 7.65
CA GLU A 46 1.20 3.02 8.93
C GLU A 46 2.28 2.50 9.89
N ILE A 47 3.33 1.88 9.38
CA ILE A 47 4.55 1.61 10.13
C ILE A 47 5.42 2.88 10.13
N TRP A 48 4.98 3.92 10.83
CA TRP A 48 5.62 5.23 10.80
C TRP A 48 7.00 5.29 11.48
N SER A 49 7.33 4.30 12.29
CA SER A 49 8.62 4.22 13.00
C SER A 49 9.53 3.19 12.33
N GLU A 50 10.65 3.65 11.79
CA GLU A 50 11.69 2.75 11.24
C GLU A 50 12.23 1.79 12.31
N LYS A 51 12.29 2.22 13.59
CA LYS A 51 12.66 1.36 14.71
C LYS A 51 11.70 0.17 14.85
N VAL A 52 10.40 0.41 14.71
CA VAL A 52 9.38 -0.66 14.76
C VAL A 52 9.55 -1.60 13.56
N PHE A 53 9.81 -1.07 12.36
CA PHE A 53 10.09 -1.89 11.19
C PHE A 53 11.33 -2.78 11.40
N ILE A 54 12.43 -2.24 11.92
CA ILE A 54 13.65 -3.00 12.21
C ILE A 54 13.38 -4.10 13.25
N GLU A 55 12.61 -3.80 14.30
CA GLU A 55 12.20 -4.78 15.31
C GLU A 55 11.37 -5.93 14.68
N MET A 56 10.41 -5.59 13.81
CA MET A 56 9.61 -6.59 13.09
C MET A 56 10.48 -7.46 12.19
N VAL A 57 11.38 -6.86 11.41
CA VAL A 57 12.30 -7.60 10.53
C VAL A 57 13.20 -8.54 11.34
N HIS A 58 13.74 -8.07 12.45
CA HIS A 58 14.60 -8.88 13.32
C HIS A 58 13.87 -10.11 13.86
N ASN A 59 12.64 -9.94 14.35
CA ASN A 59 11.84 -11.03 14.93
C ASN A 59 11.26 -11.98 13.89
N LEU A 60 11.07 -11.50 12.65
CA LEU A 60 10.43 -12.25 11.57
C LEU A 60 11.40 -12.77 10.51
N LYS A 61 12.71 -12.63 10.70
CA LYS A 61 13.75 -12.95 9.70
C LYS A 61 13.72 -14.40 9.19
N GLU A 62 13.32 -15.34 10.05
CA GLU A 62 13.22 -16.76 9.65
C GLU A 62 11.99 -17.02 8.77
N LYS A 63 10.93 -16.29 9.00
CA LYS A 63 9.68 -16.38 8.24
C LYS A 63 9.68 -15.55 6.98
N PHE A 64 10.17 -14.31 7.08
CA PHE A 64 10.27 -13.33 6.00
C PHE A 64 11.71 -12.83 5.89
N PRO A 65 12.60 -13.60 5.25
CA PRO A 65 14.02 -13.23 5.14
C PRO A 65 14.27 -12.00 4.28
N TYR A 66 13.28 -11.59 3.48
CA TYR A 66 13.37 -10.42 2.61
C TYR A 66 12.35 -9.38 3.05
N SER A 67 12.79 -8.13 3.12
CA SER A 67 11.93 -7.02 3.52
C SER A 67 12.37 -5.73 2.86
N HIS A 68 11.44 -4.80 2.70
CA HIS A 68 11.75 -3.47 2.20
C HIS A 68 10.83 -2.43 2.84
N TYR A 69 11.43 -1.32 3.33
CA TYR A 69 10.70 -0.14 3.78
C TYR A 69 10.84 0.95 2.73
N PHE A 70 9.73 1.50 2.28
CA PHE A 70 9.74 2.57 1.29
C PHE A 70 9.94 3.93 1.96
N HIS A 71 11.18 4.42 1.95
CA HIS A 71 11.51 5.72 2.53
C HIS A 71 10.96 6.87 1.69
N SER A 72 10.18 7.75 2.30
CA SER A 72 9.62 8.95 1.68
C SER A 72 9.29 10.00 2.74
N GLY A 73 9.08 11.25 2.32
CA GLY A 73 8.73 12.35 3.20
C GLY A 73 9.73 12.60 4.34
N PHE A 74 9.31 13.34 5.33
CA PHE A 74 10.12 13.66 6.50
C PHE A 74 9.99 12.58 7.60
N THR A 75 8.77 12.05 7.78
CA THR A 75 8.47 11.03 8.81
C THR A 75 8.49 9.60 8.27
N GLY A 76 8.75 9.41 6.97
CA GLY A 76 8.65 8.14 6.26
C GLY A 76 7.26 7.88 5.70
N SER A 77 7.17 7.00 4.69
CA SER A 77 5.89 6.67 4.03
C SER A 77 4.96 5.83 4.90
N GLY A 78 5.50 5.20 5.94
CA GLY A 78 4.77 4.23 6.75
C GLY A 78 4.51 2.89 6.03
N THR A 79 5.03 2.69 4.83
CA THR A 79 4.71 1.54 3.98
C THR A 79 5.90 0.60 3.84
N CYS A 80 5.68 -0.70 4.07
CA CYS A 80 6.72 -1.71 3.95
C CYS A 80 6.18 -3.05 3.42
N ILE A 81 7.11 -3.90 2.99
CA ILE A 81 6.84 -5.26 2.50
C ILE A 81 7.72 -6.24 3.29
N LEU A 82 7.12 -7.35 3.68
CA LEU A 82 7.80 -8.54 4.20
C LEU A 82 7.57 -9.67 3.20
N SER A 83 8.62 -10.38 2.80
CA SER A 83 8.52 -11.44 1.80
C SER A 83 9.33 -12.68 2.21
N ARG A 84 8.74 -13.83 1.96
CA ARG A 84 9.40 -15.15 2.02
C ARG A 84 10.35 -15.37 0.85
N TYR A 85 10.11 -14.67 -0.24
CA TYR A 85 10.80 -14.80 -1.52
C TYR A 85 11.71 -13.61 -1.80
N PRO A 86 12.79 -13.79 -2.57
CA PRO A 86 13.73 -12.72 -2.87
C PRO A 86 13.04 -11.50 -3.48
N ILE A 87 13.33 -10.34 -2.91
CA ILE A 87 13.02 -9.02 -3.49
C ILE A 87 14.24 -8.65 -4.33
N ILE A 88 14.11 -8.69 -5.66
CA ILE A 88 15.23 -8.48 -6.59
C ILE A 88 15.39 -7.04 -7.03
N SER A 89 14.32 -6.25 -6.97
CA SER A 89 14.33 -4.82 -7.30
C SER A 89 13.22 -4.10 -6.55
N THR A 90 13.43 -2.82 -6.26
CA THR A 90 12.41 -1.95 -5.68
C THR A 90 12.40 -0.60 -6.34
N LEU A 91 11.23 -0.02 -6.49
CA LEU A 91 11.02 1.32 -7.01
C LEU A 91 9.88 1.97 -6.23
N LEU A 92 9.92 3.28 -6.07
CA LEU A 92 8.79 4.03 -5.50
C LEU A 92 8.50 5.28 -6.33
N HIS A 93 7.24 5.67 -6.34
CA HIS A 93 6.82 6.98 -6.79
C HIS A 93 6.16 7.72 -5.63
N ARG A 94 6.72 8.87 -5.25
CA ARG A 94 6.09 9.79 -4.30
C ARG A 94 5.03 10.60 -5.03
N TYR A 95 3.83 10.59 -4.52
CA TYR A 95 2.73 11.35 -5.13
C TYR A 95 3.00 12.85 -5.13
N SER A 96 2.58 13.54 -6.19
CA SER A 96 2.74 14.98 -6.34
C SER A 96 1.92 15.78 -5.33
N LEU A 97 0.75 15.26 -4.94
CA LEU A 97 -0.12 15.84 -3.93
C LEU A 97 -0.17 14.95 -2.68
N ASN A 98 0.38 15.44 -1.58
CA ASN A 98 0.49 14.71 -0.31
C ASN A 98 -0.20 15.44 0.86
N GLY A 99 -1.22 16.23 0.59
CA GLY A 99 -1.88 17.06 1.59
C GLY A 99 -1.38 18.49 1.58
N PHE A 100 -1.78 19.28 2.59
CA PHE A 100 -1.42 20.68 2.72
C PHE A 100 -0.38 20.86 3.83
N PRO A 101 0.74 21.58 3.59
CA PRO A 101 1.79 21.77 4.58
C PRO A 101 1.31 22.52 5.84
N HIS A 102 0.30 23.38 5.72
CA HIS A 102 -0.29 24.10 6.85
C HIS A 102 -1.30 23.26 7.67
N HIS A 103 -1.71 22.09 7.19
CA HIS A 103 -2.52 21.14 7.95
C HIS A 103 -1.64 20.18 8.77
N ILE A 104 -0.78 20.73 9.61
CA ILE A 104 0.21 19.99 10.42
C ILE A 104 -0.45 18.88 11.25
N HIS A 105 -1.65 19.12 11.76
CA HIS A 105 -2.40 18.17 12.59
C HIS A 105 -2.85 16.91 11.84
N ARG A 106 -2.81 16.90 10.51
CA ARG A 106 -3.13 15.72 9.67
C ARG A 106 -1.91 14.84 9.43
N GLY A 107 -0.72 15.40 9.35
CA GLY A 107 0.53 14.66 9.21
C GLY A 107 0.84 14.16 7.79
N ASP A 108 -0.14 14.03 6.90
CA ASP A 108 0.01 13.40 5.57
C ASP A 108 1.09 14.05 4.70
N TRP A 109 1.19 15.37 4.71
CA TRP A 109 2.20 16.09 3.94
C TRP A 109 3.63 15.71 4.36
N PHE A 110 3.85 15.51 5.67
CA PHE A 110 5.15 15.12 6.23
C PHE A 110 5.48 13.65 5.96
N GLY A 111 4.46 12.78 5.89
CA GLY A 111 4.62 11.36 5.60
C GLY A 111 5.06 11.08 4.18
N GLY A 112 4.61 11.89 3.23
CA GLY A 112 4.95 11.70 1.82
C GLY A 112 4.45 10.38 1.27
N LYS A 113 3.13 10.26 1.11
CA LYS A 113 2.45 9.06 0.59
C LYS A 113 2.99 8.65 -0.77
N ILE A 114 3.04 7.34 -1.01
CA ILE A 114 3.72 6.74 -2.17
C ILE A 114 2.90 5.61 -2.77
N VAL A 115 3.23 5.24 -3.99
CA VAL A 115 3.13 3.86 -4.46
C VAL A 115 4.53 3.25 -4.50
N GLY A 116 4.70 2.12 -3.81
CA GLY A 116 5.93 1.34 -3.80
C GLY A 116 5.78 0.09 -4.66
N MET A 117 6.81 -0.29 -5.36
CA MET A 117 6.89 -1.51 -6.17
C MET A 117 8.08 -2.36 -5.71
N ALA A 118 7.85 -3.66 -5.58
CA ALA A 118 8.89 -4.65 -5.40
C ALA A 118 8.76 -5.72 -6.50
N GLU A 119 9.84 -6.00 -7.20
CA GLU A 119 9.94 -7.20 -8.02
C GLU A 119 10.33 -8.37 -7.12
N ILE A 120 9.44 -9.36 -7.01
CA ILE A 120 9.62 -10.53 -6.14
C ILE A 120 9.75 -11.76 -7.01
N LEU A 121 10.76 -12.58 -6.73
CA LEU A 121 11.01 -13.83 -7.45
C LEU A 121 10.34 -14.99 -6.70
N PHE A 122 9.16 -15.39 -7.13
CA PHE A 122 8.42 -16.53 -6.60
C PHE A 122 8.71 -17.79 -7.45
N ASP A 123 9.51 -18.71 -6.94
CA ASP A 123 10.05 -19.83 -7.72
C ASP A 123 10.76 -19.33 -9.00
N SER A 124 10.16 -19.54 -10.15
CA SER A 124 10.64 -19.06 -11.45
C SER A 124 9.83 -17.88 -12.01
N TYR A 125 8.87 -17.36 -11.24
CA TYR A 125 7.97 -16.30 -11.69
C TYR A 125 8.40 -14.95 -11.13
N LYS A 126 8.29 -13.91 -11.94
CA LYS A 126 8.49 -12.53 -11.53
C LYS A 126 7.15 -11.87 -11.19
N ILE A 127 6.99 -11.49 -9.93
CA ILE A 127 5.84 -10.73 -9.45
C ILE A 127 6.23 -9.27 -9.42
N CYS A 128 5.46 -8.39 -10.09
CA CYS A 128 5.46 -6.97 -9.75
C CYS A 128 4.42 -6.73 -8.65
N PHE A 129 4.93 -6.56 -7.44
CA PHE A 129 4.13 -6.36 -6.24
C PHE A 129 4.09 -4.87 -5.87
N TYR A 130 2.91 -4.28 -5.88
CA TYR A 130 2.69 -2.87 -5.56
C TYR A 130 1.98 -2.72 -4.23
N THR A 131 2.37 -1.71 -3.46
CA THR A 131 1.68 -1.32 -2.23
C THR A 131 1.54 0.18 -2.15
N THR A 132 0.44 0.64 -1.59
CA THR A 132 0.15 2.06 -1.42
C THR A 132 -0.65 2.32 -0.16
N HIS A 133 -0.62 3.58 0.28
CA HIS A 133 -1.54 4.15 1.25
C HIS A 133 -1.92 5.54 0.73
N LEU A 134 -3.15 5.71 0.23
CA LEU A 134 -3.62 6.97 -0.33
C LEU A 134 -4.04 7.95 0.77
N HIS A 135 -4.27 9.21 0.40
CA HIS A 135 -4.65 10.26 1.35
C HIS A 135 -6.02 9.99 1.97
N ALA A 136 -6.14 10.15 3.29
CA ALA A 136 -7.38 9.93 4.01
C ALA A 136 -8.49 10.93 3.64
N GLU A 137 -9.76 10.49 3.71
CA GLU A 137 -10.94 11.35 3.73
C GLU A 137 -11.25 11.74 5.17
N TYR A 138 -11.11 13.00 5.51
CA TYR A 138 -11.35 13.51 6.87
C TYR A 138 -12.75 14.09 7.06
N ASN A 139 -13.44 14.44 5.98
CA ASN A 139 -14.79 14.98 6.03
C ASN A 139 -15.52 14.64 4.72
N LYS A 140 -16.59 13.84 4.84
CA LYS A 140 -17.37 13.38 3.70
C LYS A 140 -18.17 14.49 3.01
N GLU A 141 -18.69 15.46 3.79
CA GLU A 141 -19.51 16.55 3.27
C GLU A 141 -18.68 17.63 2.56
N ASN A 142 -17.46 17.88 3.07
CA ASN A 142 -16.52 18.84 2.50
C ASN A 142 -15.13 18.22 2.39
N ASP A 143 -14.94 17.43 1.36
CA ASP A 143 -13.72 16.68 1.13
C ASP A 143 -12.66 17.51 0.42
N LEU A 144 -11.91 18.28 1.18
CA LEU A 144 -10.80 19.11 0.69
C LEU A 144 -9.69 18.30 0.00
N TYR A 145 -9.61 16.99 0.29
CA TYR A 145 -8.54 16.12 -0.21
C TYR A 145 -8.98 15.21 -1.36
N LEU A 146 -10.20 15.34 -1.85
CA LEU A 146 -10.65 14.62 -3.04
C LEU A 146 -9.70 14.84 -4.25
N PRO A 147 -9.26 16.08 -4.56
CA PRO A 147 -8.28 16.30 -5.63
C PRO A 147 -6.95 15.57 -5.42
N HIS A 148 -6.50 15.46 -4.16
CA HIS A 148 -5.29 14.72 -3.80
C HIS A 148 -5.47 13.23 -4.12
N ARG A 149 -6.55 12.61 -3.66
CA ARG A 149 -6.81 11.19 -3.94
C ARG A 149 -6.98 10.90 -5.42
N ILE A 150 -7.70 11.75 -6.16
CA ILE A 150 -7.85 11.58 -7.62
C ILE A 150 -6.49 11.66 -8.33
N SER A 151 -5.65 12.64 -7.97
CA SER A 151 -4.29 12.76 -8.53
C SER A 151 -3.45 11.53 -8.18
N GLN A 152 -3.49 11.08 -6.93
CA GLN A 152 -2.76 9.90 -6.46
C GLN A 152 -3.21 8.63 -7.20
N CYS A 153 -4.52 8.42 -7.40
CA CYS A 153 -5.05 7.30 -8.18
C CYS A 153 -4.55 7.31 -9.62
N PHE A 154 -4.54 8.48 -10.24
CA PHE A 154 -4.02 8.63 -11.60
C PHE A 154 -2.52 8.33 -11.66
N GLU A 155 -1.72 8.94 -10.78
CA GLU A 155 -0.27 8.74 -10.71
C GLU A 155 0.08 7.27 -10.44
N MET A 156 -0.59 6.63 -9.49
CA MET A 156 -0.44 5.21 -9.21
C MET A 156 -0.75 4.34 -10.42
N SER A 157 -1.85 4.64 -11.11
CA SER A 157 -2.24 3.90 -12.30
C SER A 157 -1.21 4.03 -13.41
N GLN A 158 -0.67 5.23 -13.65
CA GLN A 158 0.42 5.45 -14.61
C GLN A 158 1.70 4.71 -14.18
N PHE A 159 2.07 4.80 -12.90
CA PHE A 159 3.24 4.12 -12.38
C PHE A 159 3.16 2.60 -12.61
N ILE A 160 2.03 1.97 -12.28
CA ILE A 160 1.83 0.54 -12.52
C ILE A 160 1.93 0.21 -14.01
N ARG A 161 1.24 0.95 -14.87
CA ARG A 161 1.25 0.73 -16.33
C ARG A 161 2.66 0.78 -16.93
N HIS A 162 3.51 1.67 -16.43
CA HIS A 162 4.86 1.86 -16.96
C HIS A 162 5.92 0.98 -16.32
N THR A 163 5.64 0.34 -15.18
CA THR A 163 6.63 -0.46 -14.44
C THR A 163 6.30 -1.95 -14.37
N CYS A 164 5.09 -2.39 -14.72
CA CYS A 164 4.71 -3.81 -14.67
C CYS A 164 5.23 -4.64 -15.85
N GLY A 165 5.92 -4.03 -16.81
CA GLY A 165 6.44 -4.72 -17.99
C GLY A 165 7.40 -5.86 -17.62
N GLY A 166 7.20 -7.03 -18.25
CA GLY A 166 8.04 -8.19 -18.01
C GLY A 166 7.67 -9.04 -16.79
N ALA A 167 6.68 -8.65 -15.99
CA ALA A 167 6.13 -9.47 -14.92
C ALA A 167 5.40 -10.71 -15.48
N ASP A 168 5.34 -11.77 -14.68
CA ASP A 168 4.45 -12.90 -14.95
C ASP A 168 3.04 -12.59 -14.45
N PHE A 169 2.95 -11.89 -13.33
CA PHE A 169 1.70 -11.34 -12.80
C PHE A 169 1.94 -10.12 -11.90
N VAL A 170 0.88 -9.35 -11.73
CA VAL A 170 0.85 -8.10 -10.98
C VAL A 170 -0.07 -8.23 -9.79
N ILE A 171 0.36 -7.75 -8.63
CA ILE A 171 -0.45 -7.64 -7.41
C ILE A 171 -0.34 -6.22 -6.90
N LEU A 172 -1.47 -5.58 -6.61
CA LEU A 172 -1.57 -4.27 -5.98
C LEU A 172 -2.36 -4.39 -4.69
N VAL A 173 -1.80 -3.93 -3.58
CA VAL A 173 -2.43 -3.99 -2.27
C VAL A 173 -2.30 -2.68 -1.49
N GLY A 174 -3.12 -2.51 -0.47
CA GLY A 174 -2.97 -1.44 0.50
C GLY A 174 -4.28 -0.75 0.86
N ASP A 175 -4.14 0.30 1.64
CA ASP A 175 -5.22 1.20 2.02
C ASP A 175 -5.38 2.30 0.97
N PHE A 176 -6.47 2.23 0.22
CA PHE A 176 -6.75 3.21 -0.84
C PHE A 176 -7.50 4.44 -0.33
N ASN A 177 -8.01 4.40 0.90
CA ASN A 177 -8.88 5.46 1.43
C ASN A 177 -10.01 5.86 0.47
N LEU A 178 -10.53 4.89 -0.28
CA LEU A 178 -11.58 5.01 -1.29
C LEU A 178 -12.56 3.85 -1.16
N GLU A 179 -13.84 4.15 -1.21
CA GLU A 179 -14.87 3.13 -1.37
C GLU A 179 -15.02 2.73 -2.85
N PRO A 180 -15.58 1.53 -3.16
CA PRO A 180 -15.72 1.04 -4.54
C PRO A 180 -16.50 1.98 -5.47
N THR A 181 -17.40 2.78 -4.91
CA THR A 181 -18.23 3.76 -5.65
C THR A 181 -17.52 5.08 -5.94
N ASN A 182 -16.37 5.32 -5.30
CA ASN A 182 -15.64 6.58 -5.48
C ASN A 182 -15.01 6.69 -6.87
N LEU A 183 -15.00 7.92 -7.40
CA LEU A 183 -14.41 8.23 -8.70
C LEU A 183 -12.94 7.78 -8.82
N GLY A 184 -12.15 7.92 -7.75
CA GLY A 184 -10.75 7.48 -7.73
C GLY A 184 -10.60 5.98 -7.94
N PHE A 185 -11.46 5.16 -7.32
CA PHE A 185 -11.45 3.72 -7.49
C PHE A 185 -11.85 3.32 -8.92
N GLN A 186 -12.89 3.95 -9.48
CA GLN A 186 -13.30 3.75 -10.87
C GLN A 186 -12.18 4.14 -11.85
N LEU A 187 -11.44 5.21 -11.55
CA LEU A 187 -10.29 5.63 -12.35
C LEU A 187 -9.19 4.54 -12.37
N ILE A 188 -8.88 3.94 -11.23
CA ILE A 188 -7.91 2.84 -11.13
C ILE A 188 -8.37 1.65 -11.99
N LYS A 189 -9.62 1.19 -11.82
CA LYS A 189 -10.17 0.05 -12.59
C LYS A 189 -10.14 0.27 -14.09
N ASN A 190 -10.38 1.50 -14.56
CA ASN A 190 -10.38 1.83 -15.98
C ASN A 190 -8.97 2.02 -16.58
N LEU A 191 -8.02 2.53 -15.81
CA LEU A 191 -6.67 2.78 -16.29
C LEU A 191 -5.76 1.55 -16.18
N VAL A 192 -5.97 0.72 -15.16
CA VAL A 192 -5.20 -0.52 -14.94
C VAL A 192 -6.18 -1.66 -14.79
N PRO A 193 -6.28 -2.58 -15.77
CA PRO A 193 -7.24 -3.67 -15.75
C PRO A 193 -6.82 -4.74 -14.71
N LEU A 194 -6.98 -4.43 -13.43
CA LEU A 194 -6.77 -5.33 -12.29
C LEU A 194 -8.11 -5.89 -11.82
N ASN A 195 -8.12 -7.17 -11.47
CA ASN A 195 -9.25 -7.81 -10.82
C ASN A 195 -9.21 -7.53 -9.32
N ASP A 196 -10.31 -7.16 -8.73
CA ASP A 196 -10.46 -7.04 -7.28
C ASP A 196 -10.67 -8.44 -6.68
N ALA A 197 -9.76 -8.88 -5.82
CA ALA A 197 -9.80 -10.22 -5.25
C ALA A 197 -11.04 -10.45 -4.37
N TRP A 198 -11.53 -9.42 -3.69
CA TRP A 198 -12.75 -9.53 -2.90
C TRP A 198 -13.98 -9.75 -3.78
N GLU A 199 -14.12 -9.00 -4.86
CA GLU A 199 -15.22 -9.15 -5.82
C GLU A 199 -15.15 -10.49 -6.57
N CYS A 200 -13.93 -10.96 -6.88
CA CYS A 200 -13.70 -12.17 -7.69
C CYS A 200 -13.58 -13.46 -6.86
N ARG A 201 -13.77 -13.43 -5.52
CA ARG A 201 -13.59 -14.61 -4.68
C ARG A 201 -14.61 -15.71 -5.01
N PRO A 202 -14.18 -16.99 -5.08
CA PRO A 202 -15.05 -18.08 -5.54
C PRO A 202 -16.24 -18.38 -4.64
N ASN A 203 -16.13 -18.05 -3.33
CA ASN A 203 -17.12 -18.37 -2.30
C ASN A 203 -17.86 -17.12 -1.79
N ALA A 204 -18.07 -16.11 -2.64
CA ALA A 204 -18.94 -14.98 -2.30
C ALA A 204 -20.37 -15.46 -2.10
N VAL A 205 -20.85 -15.47 -0.87
CA VAL A 205 -22.19 -16.00 -0.53
C VAL A 205 -23.27 -15.05 -1.05
N ASP A 206 -23.10 -13.75 -0.93
CA ASP A 206 -23.95 -12.73 -1.55
C ASP A 206 -23.20 -11.40 -1.60
N PRO A 207 -22.95 -10.81 -2.79
CA PRO A 207 -22.31 -9.50 -2.91
C PRO A 207 -23.07 -8.37 -2.20
N LEU A 208 -24.38 -8.53 -1.95
CA LEU A 208 -25.20 -7.53 -1.26
C LEU A 208 -25.00 -7.53 0.26
N TYR A 209 -24.60 -8.67 0.87
CA TYR A 209 -24.43 -8.78 2.33
C TYR A 209 -22.98 -8.75 2.80
N GLU A 210 -22.02 -8.90 1.88
CA GLU A 210 -20.59 -8.90 2.23
C GLU A 210 -19.88 -7.73 1.55
N ASN A 211 -20.11 -6.53 2.05
CA ASN A 211 -19.57 -5.28 1.49
C ASN A 211 -18.02 -5.19 1.48
N GLY A 212 -17.33 -6.14 2.11
CA GLY A 212 -15.86 -6.13 2.17
C GLY A 212 -15.32 -5.01 3.07
N THR A 213 -16.09 -4.52 4.02
CA THR A 213 -15.73 -3.40 4.89
C THR A 213 -14.53 -3.75 5.77
N THR A 214 -13.53 -2.91 5.76
CA THR A 214 -12.26 -3.12 6.47
C THR A 214 -12.00 -2.09 7.56
N CYS A 215 -12.62 -0.93 7.52
CA CYS A 215 -12.42 0.16 8.46
C CYS A 215 -13.74 0.68 9.03
N GLU A 216 -13.69 1.34 10.20
CA GLU A 216 -14.84 1.93 10.90
C GLU A 216 -15.96 0.93 11.18
N ARG A 217 -15.63 -0.35 11.33
CA ARG A 217 -16.57 -1.44 11.56
C ARG A 217 -17.18 -1.39 12.97
N PRO A 218 -18.47 -1.77 13.12
CA PRO A 218 -19.15 -1.77 14.42
C PRO A 218 -18.57 -2.79 15.42
N ASP A 219 -17.97 -3.87 14.93
CA ASP A 219 -17.36 -4.95 15.73
C ASP A 219 -15.88 -4.69 16.07
N ASN A 220 -15.29 -3.57 15.61
CA ASN A 220 -13.93 -3.19 15.93
C ASN A 220 -13.88 -2.31 17.20
N CYS A 221 -13.07 -2.72 18.19
CA CYS A 221 -12.99 -2.04 19.50
C CYS A 221 -12.42 -0.60 19.43
N TYR A 222 -11.83 -0.21 18.32
CA TYR A 222 -11.28 1.13 18.11
C TYR A 222 -12.24 2.09 17.41
N THR A 223 -13.34 1.57 16.84
CA THR A 223 -14.34 2.41 16.18
C THR A 223 -15.10 3.25 17.21
N SER A 224 -15.07 4.57 17.06
CA SER A 224 -15.76 5.46 17.97
C SER A 224 -17.28 5.47 17.75
N LYS A 225 -18.05 5.77 18.78
CA LYS A 225 -19.53 5.91 18.68
C LYS A 225 -19.93 7.00 17.67
N CYS A 226 -19.10 8.00 17.46
CA CYS A 226 -19.36 9.05 16.47
C CYS A 226 -19.24 8.49 15.04
N LEU A 227 -18.18 7.71 14.76
CA LEU A 227 -17.99 7.07 13.47
C LEU A 227 -19.09 6.07 13.16
N LEU A 228 -19.55 5.29 14.14
CA LEU A 228 -20.65 4.36 13.97
C LEU A 228 -21.98 5.05 13.57
N LYS A 229 -22.19 6.29 14.02
CA LYS A 229 -23.37 7.07 13.59
C LYS A 229 -23.27 7.52 12.13
N SER A 230 -22.07 7.85 11.69
CA SER A 230 -21.81 8.34 10.32
C SER A 230 -21.68 7.19 9.32
N PHE A 231 -21.15 6.04 9.76
CA PHE A 231 -20.84 4.87 8.96
C PHE A 231 -21.26 3.58 9.71
N PRO A 232 -22.56 3.28 9.78
CA PRO A 232 -23.06 2.15 10.59
C PRO A 232 -22.56 0.79 10.08
N ASP A 233 -22.26 0.68 8.79
CA ASP A 233 -21.78 -0.56 8.14
C ASP A 233 -20.27 -0.60 7.95
N GLY A 234 -19.55 0.46 8.38
CA GLY A 234 -18.12 0.64 8.11
C GLY A 234 -17.83 1.03 6.67
N LYS A 235 -16.52 1.05 6.31
CA LYS A 235 -16.02 1.40 4.97
C LYS A 235 -15.11 0.31 4.43
N ARG A 236 -15.13 0.10 3.12
CA ARG A 236 -14.17 -0.74 2.41
C ARG A 236 -13.05 0.14 1.87
N LEU A 237 -11.90 0.14 2.53
CA LEU A 237 -10.76 1.00 2.20
C LEU A 237 -9.51 0.22 1.79
N ASP A 238 -9.39 -1.04 2.23
CA ASP A 238 -8.24 -1.90 1.98
C ASP A 238 -8.53 -2.87 0.85
N TYR A 239 -7.62 -2.96 -0.10
CA TYR A 239 -7.80 -3.73 -1.32
C TYR A 239 -6.62 -4.66 -1.59
N LEU A 240 -6.94 -5.78 -2.24
CA LEU A 240 -6.01 -6.67 -2.89
C LEU A 240 -6.49 -6.88 -4.32
N MET A 241 -5.73 -6.35 -5.27
CA MET A 241 -6.05 -6.44 -6.69
C MET A 241 -4.95 -7.22 -7.42
N TYR A 242 -5.30 -7.92 -8.49
CA TYR A 242 -4.35 -8.78 -9.21
C TYR A 242 -4.64 -8.85 -10.70
N ARG A 243 -3.62 -9.21 -11.48
CA ARG A 243 -3.72 -9.46 -12.91
C ARG A 243 -2.68 -10.49 -13.36
N SER A 244 -3.12 -11.42 -14.22
CA SER A 244 -2.21 -12.25 -15.00
C SER A 244 -1.58 -11.45 -16.13
N GLU A 245 -0.28 -11.64 -16.35
CA GLU A 245 0.45 -11.07 -17.50
C GLU A 245 0.92 -12.18 -18.44
N LYS A 246 1.98 -12.89 -18.08
CA LYS A 246 2.53 -13.99 -18.87
C LYS A 246 2.09 -15.36 -18.37
N THR A 247 1.76 -15.45 -17.09
CA THR A 247 1.40 -16.71 -16.42
C THR A 247 0.03 -16.58 -15.79
N GLU A 248 -0.82 -17.56 -15.98
CA GLU A 248 -2.16 -17.57 -15.40
C GLU A 248 -2.09 -17.72 -13.87
N ILE A 249 -2.67 -16.73 -13.17
CA ILE A 249 -2.90 -16.75 -11.74
C ILE A 249 -4.40 -16.93 -11.47
N LYS A 250 -4.75 -17.94 -10.69
CA LYS A 250 -6.12 -18.26 -10.30
C LYS A 250 -6.32 -17.89 -8.83
N LEU A 251 -7.29 -17.03 -8.55
CA LEU A 251 -7.72 -16.76 -7.19
C LEU A 251 -8.46 -18.00 -6.63
N LEU A 252 -8.01 -18.49 -5.48
CA LEU A 252 -8.64 -19.61 -4.76
C LEU A 252 -9.47 -19.14 -3.58
N ASN A 253 -9.06 -18.06 -2.92
CA ASN A 253 -9.77 -17.48 -1.78
C ASN A 253 -9.36 -16.02 -1.58
N CYS A 254 -10.29 -15.21 -1.05
CA CYS A 254 -10.00 -13.89 -0.50
C CYS A 254 -10.81 -13.73 0.78
N GLU A 255 -10.15 -13.35 1.87
CA GLU A 255 -10.75 -13.32 3.21
C GLU A 255 -10.12 -12.24 4.08
N TYR A 256 -10.80 -11.87 5.16
CA TYR A 256 -10.22 -11.03 6.19
C TYR A 256 -9.12 -11.76 6.96
N CYS A 257 -8.16 -10.99 7.46
CA CYS A 257 -7.13 -11.46 8.39
C CYS A 257 -6.84 -10.36 9.42
N PHE A 258 -6.15 -10.73 10.51
CA PHE A 258 -5.77 -9.81 11.59
C PHE A 258 -6.95 -9.00 12.17
N ASP A 259 -8.05 -9.70 12.48
CA ASP A 259 -9.23 -9.10 13.12
C ASP A 259 -8.97 -8.93 14.64
N LYS A 260 -9.43 -9.85 15.46
CA LYS A 260 -9.25 -9.84 16.92
C LYS A 260 -7.97 -10.54 17.32
N ILE A 261 -7.30 -9.98 18.33
CA ILE A 261 -6.15 -10.61 18.97
C ILE A 261 -6.65 -11.77 19.81
N PRO A 262 -6.12 -13.00 19.63
CA PRO A 262 -6.52 -14.16 20.42
C PRO A 262 -6.44 -13.87 21.94
N GLU A 263 -7.40 -14.37 22.69
CA GLU A 263 -7.50 -14.21 24.14
C GLU A 263 -7.60 -12.74 24.61
N SER A 264 -8.02 -11.82 23.71
CA SER A 264 -8.19 -10.40 23.99
C SER A 264 -9.43 -9.85 23.32
N ASP A 265 -10.04 -8.84 23.92
CA ASP A 265 -11.13 -8.06 23.29
C ASP A 265 -10.64 -7.00 22.29
N LEU A 266 -9.32 -6.92 22.11
CA LEU A 266 -8.70 -5.93 21.24
C LEU A 266 -8.52 -6.45 19.81
N ASN A 267 -8.61 -5.54 18.85
CA ASN A 267 -8.27 -5.80 17.46
C ASN A 267 -6.78 -5.51 17.19
N TYR A 268 -6.21 -6.12 16.14
CA TYR A 268 -4.83 -5.83 15.72
C TYR A 268 -4.67 -4.38 15.23
N SER A 269 -5.72 -3.81 14.64
CA SER A 269 -5.77 -2.44 14.12
C SER A 269 -7.21 -1.91 14.19
N ASP A 270 -7.43 -0.65 13.86
CA ASP A 270 -8.73 -0.09 13.52
C ASP A 270 -9.19 -0.48 12.10
N HIS A 271 -8.27 -1.10 11.33
CA HIS A 271 -8.56 -1.79 10.08
C HIS A 271 -8.54 -3.31 10.24
N LEU A 272 -9.24 -4.01 9.35
CA LEU A 272 -9.04 -5.44 9.09
C LEU A 272 -8.05 -5.62 7.96
N GLY A 273 -7.17 -6.62 8.08
CA GLY A 273 -6.35 -7.05 6.97
C GLY A 273 -7.17 -7.79 5.92
N VAL A 274 -6.70 -7.73 4.67
CA VAL A 274 -7.24 -8.50 3.55
C VAL A 274 -6.18 -9.46 3.05
N SER A 275 -6.55 -10.71 2.85
CA SER A 275 -5.64 -11.73 2.33
C SER A 275 -6.23 -12.48 1.15
N ALA A 276 -5.36 -12.93 0.25
CA ALA A 276 -5.76 -13.75 -0.87
C ALA A 276 -4.80 -14.93 -1.06
N LYS A 277 -5.37 -16.04 -1.54
CA LYS A 277 -4.65 -17.26 -1.88
C LYS A 277 -4.78 -17.51 -3.38
N PHE A 278 -3.62 -17.67 -4.03
CA PHE A 278 -3.53 -17.88 -5.46
C PHE A 278 -2.91 -19.23 -5.80
N GLU A 279 -3.43 -19.85 -6.83
CA GLU A 279 -2.78 -20.94 -7.56
C GLU A 279 -2.10 -20.37 -8.80
N ILE A 280 -0.84 -20.76 -9.02
CA ILE A 280 -0.06 -20.35 -10.17
C ILE A 280 0.18 -21.60 -11.01
N LYS A 281 -0.21 -21.59 -12.27
CA LYS A 281 0.07 -22.65 -13.20
C LYS A 281 1.56 -22.63 -13.56
N LYS A 282 2.21 -23.80 -13.54
CA LYS A 282 3.63 -23.91 -13.88
C LYS A 282 3.88 -23.39 -15.29
N ALA A 283 4.82 -22.45 -15.44
CA ALA A 283 5.30 -22.02 -16.74
C ALA A 283 6.10 -23.16 -17.41
N THR A 284 5.97 -23.27 -18.70
CA THR A 284 6.72 -24.25 -19.51
C THR A 284 8.12 -23.76 -19.87
N THR A 285 8.46 -22.51 -19.62
CA THR A 285 9.76 -21.87 -19.93
C THR A 285 10.48 -21.39 -18.68
N LYS A 286 11.76 -21.75 -18.56
CA LYS A 286 12.67 -21.20 -17.54
C LYS A 286 13.03 -19.76 -17.90
N LEU A 287 12.92 -18.84 -16.91
CA LEU A 287 13.49 -17.49 -17.05
C LEU A 287 15.01 -17.56 -16.99
N ASP A 288 15.69 -17.05 -18.02
CA ASP A 288 17.11 -16.74 -17.97
C ASP A 288 17.30 -15.45 -17.16
N LEU A 289 17.80 -15.60 -15.94
CA LEU A 289 18.12 -14.50 -15.04
C LEU A 289 19.52 -13.94 -15.39
N ASN A 290 19.64 -13.25 -16.51
CA ASN A 290 20.76 -12.34 -16.72
C ASN A 290 20.47 -11.03 -16.01
N VAL A 291 20.88 -10.92 -14.75
CA VAL A 291 20.81 -9.67 -13.97
C VAL A 291 22.00 -8.79 -14.38
N PRO A 292 21.81 -7.68 -15.09
CA PRO A 292 22.93 -6.77 -15.37
C PRO A 292 23.42 -6.12 -14.09
N PHE A 293 24.72 -5.97 -13.98
CA PHE A 293 25.47 -5.33 -12.90
C PHE A 293 25.07 -3.84 -12.73
N ALA A 294 23.97 -3.56 -12.03
CA ALA A 294 23.51 -2.19 -11.75
C ALA A 294 23.94 -1.66 -10.36
N PHE A 295 24.58 -2.50 -9.52
CA PHE A 295 24.89 -2.14 -8.13
C PHE A 295 25.92 -1.03 -7.95
N ALA A 296 26.89 -0.90 -8.84
CA ALA A 296 27.93 0.14 -8.76
C ALA A 296 27.37 1.55 -9.06
N PHE A 297 26.38 1.65 -9.95
CA PHE A 297 25.78 2.93 -10.32
C PHE A 297 24.90 3.51 -9.22
N VAL A 298 24.15 2.65 -8.51
CA VAL A 298 23.27 3.05 -7.40
C VAL A 298 24.08 3.59 -6.21
N ALA A 299 25.24 3.01 -5.90
CA ALA A 299 26.12 3.50 -4.83
C ALA A 299 26.70 4.89 -5.15
N LEU A 300 27.08 5.13 -6.40
CA LEU A 300 27.61 6.43 -6.85
C LEU A 300 26.52 7.52 -6.84
N VAL A 301 25.30 7.18 -7.26
CA VAL A 301 24.15 8.10 -7.22
C VAL A 301 23.74 8.43 -5.78
N ARG A 302 23.76 7.46 -4.85
CA ARG A 302 23.52 7.72 -3.42
C ARG A 302 24.55 8.66 -2.81
N PHE A 303 25.83 8.50 -3.13
CA PHE A 303 26.90 9.36 -2.63
C PHE A 303 26.76 10.80 -3.12
N THR A 304 26.46 11.01 -4.40
CA THR A 304 26.22 12.34 -4.98
C THR A 304 24.96 13.01 -4.41
N LEU A 305 23.87 12.26 -4.20
CA LEU A 305 22.64 12.78 -3.60
C LEU A 305 22.83 13.17 -2.13
N THR A 306 23.65 12.44 -1.36
CA THR A 306 23.98 12.78 0.04
C THR A 306 24.80 14.06 0.13
N LEU A 307 25.72 14.31 -0.78
CA LEU A 307 26.48 15.57 -0.89
C LEU A 307 25.57 16.75 -1.29
N MET A 308 24.59 16.52 -2.15
CA MET A 308 23.62 17.55 -2.56
C MET A 308 22.59 17.87 -1.47
N ALA A 309 22.26 16.94 -0.59
CA ALA A 309 21.36 17.16 0.56
C ALA A 309 21.93 18.19 1.58
N GLY A 310 23.25 18.31 1.69
CA GLY A 310 23.90 19.35 2.50
C GLY A 310 23.67 20.79 2.00
N PHE A 311 23.32 20.97 0.72
CA PHE A 311 22.98 22.26 0.13
C PHE A 311 21.47 22.59 0.18
N SER A 312 20.62 21.67 0.63
CA SER A 312 19.16 21.76 0.49
C SER A 312 18.46 22.66 1.51
N PHE A 313 19.15 23.20 2.51
CA PHE A 313 18.54 24.14 3.44
C PHE A 313 18.10 25.48 2.79
N CYS A 314 18.68 25.82 1.63
CA CYS A 314 18.26 26.99 0.84
C CYS A 314 17.12 26.71 -0.14
N TYR A 315 16.63 25.47 -0.26
CA TYR A 315 15.73 25.02 -1.32
C TYR A 315 14.26 24.85 -0.94
N GLY A 316 13.82 25.34 0.23
CA GLY A 316 12.37 25.30 0.58
C GLY A 316 11.47 25.93 -0.49
N PHE A 317 11.94 26.98 -1.18
CA PHE A 317 11.24 27.60 -2.31
C PHE A 317 11.29 26.77 -3.60
N VAL A 318 12.33 25.96 -3.80
CA VAL A 318 12.49 25.14 -5.00
C VAL A 318 11.60 23.90 -4.95
N GLY A 319 11.39 23.32 -3.76
CA GLY A 319 10.47 22.19 -3.57
C GLY A 319 9.06 22.54 -4.01
N LEU A 320 8.54 23.69 -3.59
CA LEU A 320 7.21 24.17 -4.01
C LEU A 320 7.13 24.34 -5.54
N THR A 321 8.21 24.82 -6.18
CA THR A 321 8.25 25.03 -7.63
C THR A 321 8.28 23.70 -8.40
N ILE A 322 8.97 22.69 -7.86
CA ILE A 322 9.03 21.33 -8.44
C ILE A 322 7.66 20.66 -8.30
N GLU A 323 7.02 20.75 -7.13
CA GLU A 323 5.67 20.21 -6.89
C GLU A 323 4.63 20.85 -7.81
N LEU A 324 4.68 22.18 -8.02
CA LEU A 324 3.80 22.88 -8.96
C LEU A 324 4.03 22.47 -10.41
N LYS A 325 5.28 22.20 -10.81
CA LYS A 325 5.58 21.69 -12.16
C LYS A 325 5.08 20.25 -12.33
N ALA A 326 5.31 19.37 -11.35
CA ALA A 326 4.81 18.00 -11.37
C ALA A 326 3.28 17.97 -11.45
N LEU A 327 2.59 18.83 -10.67
CA LEU A 327 1.14 18.99 -10.73
C LEU A 327 0.63 19.41 -12.11
N LYS A 328 1.31 20.36 -12.76
CA LYS A 328 0.96 20.79 -14.13
C LYS A 328 1.10 19.65 -15.12
N GLU A 329 2.16 18.85 -15.00
CA GLU A 329 2.39 17.69 -15.88
C GLU A 329 1.34 16.60 -15.66
N THR A 330 1.04 16.28 -14.42
CA THR A 330 -0.04 15.33 -14.05
C THR A 330 -1.39 15.79 -14.64
N LYS A 331 -1.75 17.08 -14.46
CA LYS A 331 -2.98 17.66 -15.01
C LYS A 331 -3.04 17.59 -16.53
N PHE A 332 -1.90 17.85 -17.21
CA PHE A 332 -1.81 17.77 -18.67
C PHE A 332 -2.01 16.32 -19.16
N SER A 333 -1.34 15.37 -18.52
CA SER A 333 -1.45 13.93 -18.82
C SER A 333 -2.87 13.40 -18.59
N MET A 334 -3.51 13.79 -17.49
CA MET A 334 -4.92 13.46 -17.20
C MET A 334 -5.86 13.97 -18.30
N ARG A 335 -5.72 15.23 -18.71
CA ARG A 335 -6.55 15.81 -19.77
C ARG A 335 -6.40 15.07 -21.10
N LYS A 336 -5.18 14.66 -21.44
CA LYS A 336 -4.90 13.92 -22.68
C LYS A 336 -5.58 12.54 -22.65
N ILE A 337 -5.55 11.85 -21.53
CA ILE A 337 -6.17 10.51 -21.37
C ILE A 337 -7.69 10.63 -21.37
N ILE A 338 -8.26 11.58 -20.62
CA ILE A 338 -9.72 11.80 -20.59
C ILE A 338 -10.24 12.12 -22.00
N LYS A 339 -9.52 12.95 -22.78
CA LYS A 339 -9.90 13.27 -24.16
C LYS A 339 -9.87 12.07 -25.11
N ASN A 340 -9.07 11.04 -24.78
CA ASN A 340 -8.98 9.80 -25.59
C ASN A 340 -9.97 8.71 -25.14
N LEU A 341 -10.61 8.89 -23.96
CA LEU A 341 -11.60 7.96 -23.38
C LEU A 341 -13.05 8.40 -23.65
N LEU A 342 -13.27 9.67 -24.01
CA LEU A 342 -14.52 10.26 -24.46
C LEU A 342 -14.57 10.34 -26.00
#